data_6262ae65e0d8dc562f216b5d0ddc4a96
#
_entry.id   6262ae65e0d8dc562f216b5d0ddc4a96
#
_cell.length_a   1.000
_cell.length_b   1.000
_cell.length_c   1.000
_cell.angle_alpha   90.00
_cell.angle_beta   90.00
_cell.angle_gamma   90.00
#
_symmetry.space_group_name_H-M   'P 1'
#
loop_
_entity.id
_entity.type
_entity.pdbx_description
1 polymer ?
#
loop_
_entity_poly.entity_id
_entity_poly.type
_entity_poly.pdbx_seq_one_letter_code
_entity_poly.pdbx_strand_id
1 'polypeptide(L)'
;AKNGDLSASVHYGELCHNVEKVFNGEVCDLLETLVYKIGAYVLDTYEVVKEVKVSLKKPWAPIGRHLDYAAVETIIARHKAYIALGSNMGNKEQYIRKAIEKISELEGTKVTKESELLVTKPWGKEDQEEFLNAVIEVETYLKPNELMAELLNIESLLERKREIKWGP
;
A
#
# COMPACT_ATOMS: atom_id res chain seq x y z
N ALA A 1 3.54 23.00 -12.85
CA ALA A 1 2.91 24.33 -12.81
C ALA A 1 2.93 24.97 -14.20
N LYS A 2 1.97 24.64 -15.09
CA LYS A 2 1.91 25.19 -16.47
C LYS A 2 1.66 26.71 -16.49
N ASN A 3 1.20 27.32 -15.39
CA ASN A 3 0.80 28.74 -15.32
C ASN A 3 1.61 29.55 -14.30
N GLY A 4 2.79 29.09 -13.87
CA GLY A 4 3.59 29.79 -12.84
C GLY A 4 3.01 29.73 -11.43
N ASP A 5 1.96 28.96 -11.20
CA ASP A 5 1.35 28.77 -9.89
C ASP A 5 2.23 27.83 -9.03
N LEU A 6 2.87 28.43 -8.03
CA LEU A 6 3.74 27.72 -7.09
C LEU A 6 2.97 26.79 -6.16
N SER A 7 1.66 27.02 -5.91
CA SER A 7 0.83 26.17 -5.07
C SER A 7 0.61 24.77 -5.69
N ALA A 8 0.75 24.67 -7.02
CA ALA A 8 0.68 23.40 -7.76
C ALA A 8 2.06 22.71 -7.89
N SER A 9 3.05 23.11 -7.11
CA SER A 9 4.42 22.59 -7.14
C SER A 9 4.92 22.29 -5.72
N VAL A 10 5.93 21.43 -5.63
CA VAL A 10 6.62 21.16 -4.36
C VAL A 10 7.66 22.24 -4.12
N HIS A 11 7.64 22.88 -2.95
CA HIS A 11 8.67 23.83 -2.55
C HIS A 11 9.92 23.06 -2.14
N TYR A 12 10.95 23.08 -2.98
CA TYR A 12 12.16 22.26 -2.79
C TYR A 12 12.92 22.57 -1.49
N GLY A 13 12.90 23.81 -0.99
CA GLY A 13 13.51 24.16 0.31
C GLY A 13 12.79 23.49 1.48
N GLU A 14 11.46 23.47 1.47
CA GLU A 14 10.66 22.75 2.45
C GLU A 14 10.87 21.24 2.32
N LEU A 15 10.90 20.71 1.10
CA LEU A 15 11.20 19.31 0.84
C LEU A 15 12.54 18.89 1.43
N CYS A 16 13.61 19.67 1.20
CA CYS A 16 14.93 19.39 1.76
C CYS A 16 14.89 19.34 3.29
N HIS A 17 14.25 20.30 3.93
CA HIS A 17 14.13 20.35 5.39
C HIS A 17 13.32 19.16 5.95
N ASN A 18 12.24 18.79 5.28
CA ASN A 18 11.41 17.65 5.68
C ASN A 18 12.13 16.31 5.48
N VAL A 19 12.85 16.13 4.37
CA VAL A 19 13.70 14.95 4.14
C VAL A 19 14.81 14.84 5.18
N GLU A 20 15.44 15.98 5.56
CA GLU A 20 16.45 16.01 6.60
C GLU A 20 15.90 15.57 7.97
N LYS A 21 14.67 15.94 8.32
CA LYS A 21 14.00 15.45 9.54
C LYS A 21 13.82 13.95 9.55
N VAL A 22 13.37 13.37 8.43
CA VAL A 22 13.20 11.92 8.30
C VAL A 22 14.56 11.22 8.39
N PHE A 23 15.57 11.77 7.71
CA PHE A 23 16.92 11.20 7.69
C PHE A 23 17.58 11.20 9.07
N ASN A 24 17.41 12.25 9.86
CA ASN A 24 17.98 12.42 11.21
C ASN A 24 17.06 11.87 12.32
N GLY A 25 15.93 11.29 11.98
CA GLY A 25 14.96 10.75 12.93
C GLY A 25 15.39 9.40 13.52
N GLU A 26 14.57 8.38 13.38
CA GLU A 26 14.89 7.05 13.89
C GLU A 26 16.08 6.42 13.16
N VAL A 27 16.94 5.76 13.93
CA VAL A 27 18.06 4.98 13.37
C VAL A 27 17.48 3.80 12.59
N CYS A 28 17.88 3.66 11.34
CA CYS A 28 17.54 2.53 10.50
C CYS A 28 18.77 1.63 10.31
N ASP A 29 18.63 0.34 10.58
CA ASP A 29 19.73 -0.63 10.40
C ASP A 29 20.07 -0.84 8.91
N LEU A 30 19.09 -0.68 8.03
CA LEU A 30 19.22 -0.86 6.59
C LEU A 30 18.97 0.45 5.84
N LEU A 31 19.81 0.72 4.83
CA LEU A 31 19.61 1.87 3.93
C LEU A 31 18.33 1.73 3.11
N GLU A 32 17.93 0.50 2.79
CA GLU A 32 16.69 0.15 2.11
C GLU A 32 15.47 0.65 2.87
N THR A 33 15.45 0.46 4.20
CA THR A 33 14.38 0.96 5.07
C THR A 33 14.33 2.49 5.06
N LEU A 34 15.49 3.14 5.11
CA LEU A 34 15.57 4.59 5.13
C LEU A 34 15.09 5.22 3.81
N VAL A 35 15.49 4.68 2.66
CA VAL A 35 15.03 5.20 1.37
C VAL A 35 13.53 5.02 1.19
N TYR A 36 12.96 3.91 1.68
CA TYR A 36 11.51 3.70 1.69
C TYR A 36 10.79 4.73 2.57
N LYS A 37 11.24 4.93 3.83
CA LYS A 37 10.66 5.93 4.76
C LYS A 37 10.68 7.34 4.16
N ILE A 38 11.79 7.73 3.55
CA ILE A 38 11.90 9.05 2.88
C ILE A 38 10.88 9.16 1.75
N GLY A 39 10.79 8.16 0.88
CA GLY A 39 9.89 8.19 -0.26
C GLY A 39 8.42 8.18 0.15
N ALA A 40 8.02 7.36 1.12
CA ALA A 40 6.69 7.31 1.68
C ALA A 40 6.31 8.66 2.31
N TYR A 41 7.19 9.24 3.14
CA TYR A 41 6.97 10.54 3.74
C TYR A 41 6.72 11.65 2.71
N VAL A 42 7.50 11.66 1.61
CA VAL A 42 7.32 12.64 0.53
C VAL A 42 5.96 12.47 -0.14
N LEU A 43 5.55 11.22 -0.43
CA LEU A 43 4.24 10.93 -1.00
C LEU A 43 3.11 11.31 -0.05
N ASP A 44 3.23 11.05 1.24
CA ASP A 44 2.21 11.39 2.24
C ASP A 44 2.08 12.90 2.46
N THR A 45 3.21 13.61 2.42
CA THR A 45 3.23 15.07 2.66
C THR A 45 2.77 15.87 1.45
N TYR A 46 3.08 15.41 0.23
CA TYR A 46 2.84 16.15 -1.01
C TYR A 46 1.88 15.40 -1.93
N GLU A 47 0.58 15.67 -1.83
CA GLU A 47 -0.47 14.99 -2.63
C GLU A 47 -0.29 15.13 -4.14
N VAL A 48 0.35 16.22 -4.60
CA VAL A 48 0.65 16.45 -6.01
C VAL A 48 1.69 15.50 -6.58
N VAL A 49 2.50 14.87 -5.70
CA VAL A 49 3.52 13.90 -6.08
C VAL A 49 2.88 12.54 -6.26
N LYS A 50 3.11 11.90 -7.40
CA LYS A 50 2.57 10.58 -7.72
C LYS A 50 3.63 9.49 -7.61
N GLU A 51 4.88 9.85 -7.81
CA GLU A 51 6.02 8.93 -7.77
C GLU A 51 7.25 9.67 -7.23
N VAL A 52 8.05 8.97 -6.43
CA VAL A 52 9.31 9.46 -5.87
C VAL A 52 10.40 8.43 -6.14
N LYS A 53 11.49 8.90 -6.72
CA LYS A 53 12.74 8.16 -6.79
C LYS A 53 13.68 8.68 -5.71
N VAL A 54 14.09 7.81 -4.79
CA VAL A 54 15.04 8.11 -3.73
C VAL A 54 16.33 7.37 -4.01
N SER A 55 17.46 8.08 -4.05
CA SER A 55 18.79 7.50 -4.18
C SER A 55 19.63 7.97 -2.99
N LEU A 56 19.99 7.05 -2.12
CA LEU A 56 20.80 7.29 -0.93
C LEU A 56 22.22 6.76 -1.16
N LYS A 57 23.21 7.66 -1.05
CA LYS A 57 24.63 7.33 -1.21
C LYS A 57 25.32 7.30 0.14
N LYS A 58 26.03 6.21 0.42
CA LYS A 58 26.88 6.05 1.61
C LYS A 58 28.35 6.14 1.18
N PRO A 59 29.00 7.30 1.33
CA PRO A 59 30.44 7.41 1.15
C PRO A 59 31.17 6.59 2.23
N TRP A 60 32.35 6.15 1.93
CA TRP A 60 33.21 5.37 2.84
C TRP A 60 32.59 4.10 3.43
N ALA A 61 31.80 3.38 2.61
CA ALA A 61 31.28 2.08 3.03
C ALA A 61 32.45 1.14 3.38
N PRO A 62 32.42 0.44 4.54
CA PRO A 62 33.55 -0.37 5.03
C PRO A 62 33.66 -1.72 4.29
N ILE A 63 33.91 -1.69 2.97
CA ILE A 63 33.97 -2.87 2.10
C ILE A 63 35.41 -3.34 1.87
N GLY A 64 36.41 -2.60 2.34
CA GLY A 64 37.84 -2.91 2.14
C GLY A 64 38.32 -2.78 0.69
N ARG A 65 37.64 -2.00 -0.13
CA ARG A 65 37.93 -1.65 -1.51
C ARG A 65 37.80 -0.16 -1.74
N HIS A 66 38.49 0.38 -2.73
CA HIS A 66 38.31 1.75 -3.16
C HIS A 66 36.94 1.89 -3.86
N LEU A 67 36.04 2.64 -3.23
CA LEU A 67 34.73 2.98 -3.72
C LEU A 67 34.48 4.47 -3.46
N ASP A 68 33.87 5.15 -4.40
CA ASP A 68 33.39 6.53 -4.16
C ASP A 68 32.22 6.50 -3.17
N TYR A 69 31.29 5.54 -3.34
CA TYR A 69 30.14 5.30 -2.47
C TYR A 69 29.49 3.94 -2.74
N ALA A 70 28.79 3.40 -1.78
CA ALA A 70 27.73 2.43 -1.98
C ALA A 70 26.39 3.18 -2.07
N ALA A 71 25.45 2.71 -2.88
CA ALA A 71 24.14 3.36 -3.02
C ALA A 71 23.00 2.36 -2.98
N VAL A 72 21.87 2.81 -2.43
CA VAL A 72 20.57 2.15 -2.55
C VAL A 72 19.62 3.11 -3.23
N GLU A 73 18.83 2.58 -4.16
CA GLU A 73 17.85 3.34 -4.90
C GLU A 73 16.50 2.63 -4.86
N THR A 74 15.43 3.39 -4.66
CA THR A 74 14.06 2.91 -4.75
C THR A 74 13.18 3.87 -5.51
N ILE A 75 12.12 3.35 -6.13
CA ILE A 75 11.02 4.12 -6.70
C ILE A 75 9.76 3.68 -5.97
N ILE A 76 9.08 4.66 -5.39
CA ILE A 76 7.80 4.47 -4.72
C ILE A 76 6.76 5.29 -5.47
N ALA A 77 5.63 4.67 -5.81
CA ALA A 77 4.52 5.32 -6.48
C ALA A 77 3.23 5.07 -5.72
N ARG A 78 2.30 6.02 -5.79
CA ARG A 78 0.96 5.87 -5.26
C ARG A 78 0.08 5.23 -6.32
N HIS A 79 -0.43 4.05 -6.02
CA HIS A 79 -1.34 3.29 -6.87
C HIS A 79 -2.76 3.38 -6.32
N LYS A 80 -3.73 3.42 -7.20
CA LYS A 80 -5.15 3.25 -6.86
C LYS A 80 -5.58 1.86 -7.29
N ALA A 81 -6.24 1.13 -6.39
CA ALA A 81 -6.81 -0.18 -6.67
C ALA A 81 -8.25 -0.28 -6.18
N TYR A 82 -9.02 -1.16 -6.80
CA TYR A 82 -10.37 -1.53 -6.37
C TYR A 82 -10.34 -3.00 -5.96
N ILE A 83 -10.79 -3.28 -4.74
CA ILE A 83 -10.78 -4.61 -4.15
C ILE A 83 -12.23 -5.04 -3.94
N ALA A 84 -12.63 -6.13 -4.59
CA ALA A 84 -13.92 -6.76 -4.36
C ALA A 84 -13.81 -7.72 -3.17
N LEU A 85 -14.73 -7.60 -2.24
CA LEU A 85 -14.86 -8.42 -1.04
C LEU A 85 -16.19 -9.17 -1.11
N GLY A 86 -16.19 -10.43 -0.70
CA GLY A 86 -17.41 -11.25 -0.69
C GLY A 86 -17.36 -12.32 0.39
N SER A 87 -18.50 -12.57 1.04
CA SER A 87 -18.67 -13.64 2.00
C SER A 87 -20.06 -14.25 1.89
N ASN A 88 -20.16 -15.59 2.00
CA ASN A 88 -21.43 -16.30 2.09
C ASN A 88 -21.48 -17.22 3.32
N MET A 89 -20.58 -17.07 4.27
CA MET A 89 -20.47 -17.91 5.47
C MET A 89 -20.69 -17.11 6.75
N GLY A 90 -21.35 -17.72 7.72
CA GLY A 90 -21.50 -17.17 9.06
C GLY A 90 -22.01 -15.73 9.10
N ASN A 91 -21.36 -14.87 9.87
CA ASN A 91 -21.67 -13.45 9.91
C ASN A 91 -20.94 -12.72 8.77
N LYS A 92 -21.56 -12.73 7.57
CA LYS A 92 -21.03 -12.21 6.30
C LYS A 92 -20.55 -10.76 6.42
N GLU A 93 -21.33 -9.90 7.08
CA GLU A 93 -20.96 -8.50 7.27
C GLU A 93 -19.73 -8.35 8.17
N GLN A 94 -19.66 -9.11 9.24
CA GLN A 94 -18.51 -9.08 10.13
C GLN A 94 -17.21 -9.51 9.42
N TYR A 95 -17.28 -10.51 8.54
CA TYR A 95 -16.11 -10.93 7.73
C TYR A 95 -15.66 -9.81 6.78
N ILE A 96 -16.58 -9.16 6.09
CA ILE A 96 -16.25 -8.04 5.20
C ILE A 96 -15.64 -6.88 5.99
N ARG A 97 -16.24 -6.49 7.14
CA ARG A 97 -15.71 -5.41 7.99
C ARG A 97 -14.30 -5.72 8.50
N LYS A 98 -14.05 -6.94 8.96
CA LYS A 98 -12.71 -7.39 9.39
C LYS A 98 -11.70 -7.37 8.23
N ALA A 99 -12.11 -7.75 7.02
CA ALA A 99 -11.25 -7.69 5.85
C ALA A 99 -10.86 -6.24 5.53
N ILE A 100 -11.82 -5.30 5.56
CA ILE A 100 -11.55 -3.87 5.35
C ILE A 100 -10.60 -3.32 6.42
N GLU A 101 -10.84 -3.67 7.69
CA GLU A 101 -9.96 -3.30 8.81
C GLU A 101 -8.53 -3.79 8.57
N LYS A 102 -8.35 -5.07 8.25
CA LYS A 102 -7.03 -5.66 7.96
C LYS A 102 -6.34 -5.03 6.75
N ILE A 103 -7.08 -4.70 5.69
CA ILE A 103 -6.54 -4.00 4.54
C ILE A 103 -6.09 -2.58 4.92
N SER A 104 -6.83 -1.89 5.79
CA SER A 104 -6.47 -0.55 6.25
C SER A 104 -5.24 -0.52 7.18
N GLU A 105 -4.88 -1.66 7.78
CA GLU A 105 -3.68 -1.84 8.62
C GLU A 105 -2.40 -2.12 7.79
N LEU A 106 -2.53 -2.42 6.50
CA LEU A 106 -1.37 -2.65 5.64
C LEU A 106 -0.54 -1.37 5.50
N GLU A 107 0.77 -1.49 5.73
CA GLU A 107 1.70 -0.37 5.60
C GLU A 107 1.62 0.26 4.21
N GLY A 108 1.53 1.58 4.15
CA GLY A 108 1.44 2.34 2.90
C GLY A 108 0.12 2.13 2.15
N THR A 109 -0.92 1.64 2.81
CA THR A 109 -2.25 1.43 2.22
C THR A 109 -3.32 2.20 3.00
N LYS A 110 -4.22 2.86 2.26
CA LYS A 110 -5.34 3.62 2.81
C LYS A 110 -6.62 3.28 2.06
N VAL A 111 -7.65 2.86 2.78
CA VAL A 111 -9.01 2.75 2.23
C VAL A 111 -9.58 4.16 2.03
N THR A 112 -9.92 4.52 0.80
CA THR A 112 -10.42 5.86 0.44
C THR A 112 -11.93 5.90 0.24
N LYS A 113 -12.52 4.77 -0.19
CA LYS A 113 -13.97 4.65 -0.36
C LYS A 113 -14.43 3.23 -0.11
N GLU A 114 -15.67 3.10 0.35
CA GLU A 114 -16.38 1.85 0.49
C GLU A 114 -17.72 1.94 -0.24
N SER A 115 -18.12 0.86 -0.93
CA SER A 115 -19.47 0.75 -1.49
C SER A 115 -20.49 0.36 -0.41
N GLU A 116 -21.76 0.47 -0.74
CA GLU A 116 -22.82 -0.21 0.00
C GLU A 116 -22.63 -1.73 -0.09
N LEU A 117 -23.17 -2.45 0.90
CA LEU A 117 -23.22 -3.92 0.91
C LEU A 117 -24.30 -4.40 -0.06
N LEU A 118 -23.97 -5.32 -0.93
CA LEU A 118 -24.86 -5.88 -1.94
C LEU A 118 -25.04 -7.38 -1.75
N VAL A 119 -26.28 -7.82 -1.57
CA VAL A 119 -26.62 -9.25 -1.55
C VAL A 119 -26.74 -9.77 -2.99
N THR A 120 -26.08 -10.87 -3.30
CA THR A 120 -26.17 -11.53 -4.60
C THR A 120 -26.42 -13.02 -4.45
N LYS A 121 -27.13 -13.62 -5.40
CA LYS A 121 -27.29 -15.08 -5.49
C LYS A 121 -25.97 -15.73 -5.87
N PRO A 122 -25.73 -16.97 -5.39
CA PRO A 122 -24.56 -17.73 -5.81
C PRO A 122 -24.59 -17.98 -7.32
N TRP A 123 -23.41 -17.92 -7.94
CA TRP A 123 -23.24 -18.19 -9.36
C TRP A 123 -22.46 -19.50 -9.54
N GLY A 124 -22.94 -20.38 -10.44
CA GLY A 124 -22.28 -21.65 -10.76
C GLY A 124 -22.77 -22.81 -9.89
N LYS A 125 -22.53 -22.83 -8.59
CA LYS A 125 -23.06 -23.81 -7.65
C LYS A 125 -24.22 -23.18 -6.86
N GLU A 126 -25.45 -23.49 -7.21
CA GLU A 126 -26.66 -22.84 -6.66
C GLU A 126 -27.00 -23.30 -5.21
N ASP A 127 -26.47 -24.46 -4.79
CA ASP A 127 -26.67 -25.00 -3.43
C ASP A 127 -25.67 -24.35 -2.43
N GLN A 128 -25.78 -23.02 -2.28
CA GLN A 128 -25.01 -22.21 -1.36
C GLN A 128 -25.87 -21.06 -0.87
N GLU A 129 -25.50 -20.50 0.29
CA GLU A 129 -26.10 -19.26 0.75
C GLU A 129 -25.78 -18.08 -0.17
N GLU A 130 -26.66 -17.08 -0.18
CA GLU A 130 -26.43 -15.80 -0.87
C GLU A 130 -25.15 -15.13 -0.35
N PHE A 131 -24.43 -14.51 -1.27
CA PHE A 131 -23.22 -13.73 -0.96
C PHE A 131 -23.59 -12.32 -0.53
N LEU A 132 -22.87 -11.81 0.44
CA LEU A 132 -22.77 -10.38 0.73
C LEU A 132 -21.48 -9.87 0.12
N ASN A 133 -21.56 -8.82 -0.69
CA ASN A 133 -20.43 -8.27 -1.42
C ASN A 133 -20.25 -6.79 -1.13
N ALA A 134 -19.01 -6.33 -1.23
CA ALA A 134 -18.63 -4.93 -1.22
C ALA A 134 -17.46 -4.69 -2.17
N VAL A 135 -17.24 -3.44 -2.54
CA VAL A 135 -16.03 -2.99 -3.23
C VAL A 135 -15.43 -1.84 -2.44
N ILE A 136 -14.13 -1.88 -2.24
CA ILE A 136 -13.40 -0.76 -1.66
C ILE A 136 -12.42 -0.17 -2.67
N GLU A 137 -12.23 1.15 -2.62
CA GLU A 137 -11.15 1.85 -3.30
C GLU A 137 -10.02 2.05 -2.30
N VAL A 138 -8.81 1.68 -2.68
CA VAL A 138 -7.60 1.91 -1.86
C VAL A 138 -6.58 2.73 -2.62
N GLU A 139 -5.83 3.54 -1.90
CA GLU A 139 -4.54 4.07 -2.33
C GLU A 139 -3.44 3.31 -1.61
N THR A 140 -2.42 2.85 -2.34
CA THR A 140 -1.36 2.01 -1.77
C THR A 140 -0.01 2.26 -2.47
N TYR A 141 1.09 2.01 -1.74
CA TYR A 141 2.45 1.97 -2.30
C TYR A 141 2.86 0.56 -2.73
N LEU A 142 2.07 -0.44 -2.37
CA LEU A 142 2.31 -1.82 -2.78
C LEU A 142 2.10 -1.98 -4.29
N LYS A 143 2.99 -2.73 -4.93
CA LYS A 143 2.80 -3.16 -6.31
C LYS A 143 1.66 -4.18 -6.40
N PRO A 144 1.06 -4.39 -7.58
CA PRO A 144 -0.10 -5.30 -7.70
C PRO A 144 0.15 -6.72 -7.17
N ASN A 145 1.34 -7.27 -7.37
CA ASN A 145 1.72 -8.59 -6.87
C ASN A 145 1.91 -8.61 -5.34
N GLU A 146 2.45 -7.54 -4.77
CA GLU A 146 2.63 -7.38 -3.32
C GLU A 146 1.27 -7.22 -2.64
N LEU A 147 0.41 -6.33 -3.16
CA LEU A 147 -0.96 -6.17 -2.66
C LEU A 147 -1.73 -7.49 -2.74
N MET A 148 -1.63 -8.22 -3.85
CA MET A 148 -2.31 -9.52 -3.99
C MET A 148 -1.82 -10.52 -2.95
N ALA A 149 -0.52 -10.57 -2.65
CA ALA A 149 0.03 -11.44 -1.62
C ALA A 149 -0.55 -11.11 -0.24
N GLU A 150 -0.63 -9.83 0.11
CA GLU A 150 -1.23 -9.40 1.38
C GLU A 150 -2.72 -9.71 1.46
N LEU A 151 -3.48 -9.54 0.37
CA LEU A 151 -4.90 -9.91 0.34
C LEU A 151 -5.11 -11.42 0.55
N LEU A 152 -4.27 -12.27 -0.04
CA LEU A 152 -4.31 -13.72 0.19
C LEU A 152 -3.93 -14.10 1.63
N ASN A 153 -2.98 -13.38 2.25
CA ASN A 153 -2.66 -13.54 3.66
C ASN A 153 -3.86 -13.19 4.55
N ILE A 154 -4.55 -12.08 4.26
CA ILE A 154 -5.76 -11.67 4.98
C ILE A 154 -6.89 -12.71 4.81
N GLU A 155 -7.12 -13.22 3.58
CA GLU A 155 -8.10 -14.31 3.35
C GLU A 155 -7.78 -15.53 4.24
N SER A 156 -6.51 -15.92 4.32
CA SER A 156 -6.06 -17.04 5.15
C SER A 156 -6.27 -16.79 6.65
N LEU A 157 -5.99 -15.57 7.13
CA LEU A 157 -6.21 -15.17 8.52
C LEU A 157 -7.69 -15.16 8.89
N LEU A 158 -8.58 -14.88 7.94
CA LEU A 158 -10.03 -14.91 8.11
C LEU A 158 -10.64 -16.31 7.88
N GLU A 159 -9.81 -17.36 7.91
CA GLU A 159 -10.19 -18.78 7.82
C GLU A 159 -10.82 -19.20 6.50
N ARG A 160 -10.63 -18.42 5.41
CA ARG A 160 -11.10 -18.84 4.10
C ARG A 160 -10.22 -19.96 3.55
N LYS A 161 -10.76 -21.20 3.56
CA LYS A 161 -10.14 -22.36 2.90
C LYS A 161 -10.77 -22.58 1.54
N ARG A 162 -10.02 -22.40 0.46
CA ARG A 162 -10.46 -22.70 -0.91
C ARG A 162 -10.33 -24.20 -1.17
N GLU A 163 -11.28 -25.00 -0.69
CA GLU A 163 -11.26 -26.46 -0.89
C GLU A 163 -11.90 -26.90 -2.21
N ILE A 164 -12.79 -26.11 -2.80
CA ILE A 164 -13.54 -26.45 -4.01
C ILE A 164 -13.56 -25.27 -4.99
N LYS A 165 -13.36 -25.55 -6.28
CA LYS A 165 -13.54 -24.54 -7.35
C LYS A 165 -15.00 -24.06 -7.35
N TRP A 166 -15.21 -22.72 -7.28
CA TRP A 166 -16.52 -22.07 -7.14
C TRP A 166 -17.25 -22.33 -5.80
N GLY A 167 -16.55 -22.82 -4.78
CA GLY A 167 -17.03 -22.94 -3.41
C GLY A 167 -16.72 -21.69 -2.54
N PRO A 168 -17.28 -21.64 -1.33
CA PRO A 168 -17.00 -20.61 -0.36
C PRO A 168 -15.53 -20.56 0.03
#